data_d365f512fee45bfac51b3db52154961b
#
_entry.id   d365f512fee45bfac51b3db52154961b
#
_cell.length_a   1.000
_cell.length_b   1.000
_cell.length_c   1.000
_cell.angle_alpha   90.00
_cell.angle_beta   90.00
_cell.angle_gamma   90.00
#
_symmetry.space_group_name_H-M   'P 1'
#
loop_
_entity.id
_entity.type
_entity.pdbx_description
1 polymer ?
#
loop_
_entity_poly.entity_id
_entity_poly.type
_entity_poly.pdbx_seq_one_letter_code
_entity_poly.pdbx_strand_id
1 'polypeptide(L)'
;MKKFTGAIVFFSFCLSLSLGQDSRLVYQYRIWHPKPMQGQQMEDAMAKKTKKYNVGNENYPMFSFRVITGKDQDAVIRFTPRTFADRDKYPLQKGELDYWKKNVIPYVDMSKDEGTTLWVQMENHSYNGSGNTESLRYSVVMEYLVHPAKLGVWREFRTQLVEAHKKAGSKARFAHYRRFSGGKTHLILMVVPFDSWADYENLVPIFSREIFENAHGEGTQKEWMDRVGDILEYRKTYIREYLPDLSTG
;
A
#
# COMPACT_ATOMS: atom_id res chain seq x y z
N MET A 1 -43.99 -41.47 40.75
CA MET A 1 -43.01 -41.26 39.63
C MET A 1 -43.31 -39.91 38.99
N LYS A 2 -42.55 -38.88 39.33
CA LYS A 2 -42.71 -37.54 38.77
C LYS A 2 -41.67 -37.41 37.67
N LYS A 3 -42.12 -37.22 36.42
CA LYS A 3 -41.24 -36.92 35.25
C LYS A 3 -40.86 -35.48 35.29
N PHE A 4 -39.56 -35.20 35.46
CA PHE A 4 -38.97 -33.87 35.26
C PHE A 4 -38.69 -33.70 33.79
N THR A 5 -39.44 -32.81 33.15
CA THR A 5 -39.17 -32.37 31.78
C THR A 5 -38.30 -31.13 31.87
N GLY A 6 -37.01 -31.29 31.69
CA GLY A 6 -36.06 -30.17 31.63
C GLY A 6 -36.18 -29.48 30.27
N ALA A 7 -36.74 -28.30 30.24
CA ALA A 7 -36.71 -27.41 29.07
C ALA A 7 -35.34 -26.79 28.99
N ILE A 8 -34.55 -27.20 28.01
CA ILE A 8 -33.30 -26.53 27.64
C ILE A 8 -33.68 -25.27 26.84
N VAL A 9 -33.66 -24.14 27.54
CA VAL A 9 -33.75 -22.81 26.86
C VAL A 9 -32.43 -22.54 26.18
N PHE A 10 -32.38 -22.76 24.87
CA PHE A 10 -31.29 -22.26 24.02
C PHE A 10 -31.43 -20.75 23.96
N PHE A 11 -30.66 -20.04 24.76
CA PHE A 11 -30.49 -18.60 24.63
C PHE A 11 -29.66 -18.35 23.38
N SER A 12 -30.35 -18.22 22.23
CA SER A 12 -29.77 -17.76 20.97
C SER A 12 -29.45 -16.28 21.15
N PHE A 13 -28.25 -15.98 21.64
CA PHE A 13 -27.70 -14.65 21.67
C PHE A 13 -27.32 -14.33 20.23
N CYS A 14 -28.34 -14.00 19.41
CA CYS A 14 -28.11 -13.27 18.16
C CYS A 14 -27.55 -11.89 18.52
N LEU A 15 -26.26 -11.82 18.79
CA LEU A 15 -25.49 -10.61 18.58
C LEU A 15 -25.61 -10.32 17.08
N SER A 16 -26.64 -9.57 16.71
CA SER A 16 -26.64 -8.76 15.50
C SER A 16 -25.59 -7.66 15.70
N LEU A 17 -24.33 -8.06 15.67
CA LEU A 17 -23.26 -7.19 15.23
C LEU A 17 -23.63 -6.83 13.78
N SER A 18 -24.48 -5.81 13.62
CA SER A 18 -24.44 -4.97 12.46
C SER A 18 -23.10 -4.22 12.50
N LEU A 19 -22.03 -4.99 12.34
CA LEU A 19 -20.80 -4.49 11.80
C LEU A 19 -21.24 -3.89 10.47
N GLY A 20 -21.47 -2.58 10.44
CA GLY A 20 -21.39 -1.85 9.20
C GLY A 20 -20.14 -2.41 8.56
N GLN A 21 -20.31 -3.17 7.49
CA GLN A 21 -19.21 -3.73 6.73
C GLN A 21 -18.44 -2.53 6.22
N ASP A 22 -17.46 -2.12 7.03
CA ASP A 22 -16.51 -1.10 6.68
C ASP A 22 -15.94 -1.57 5.34
N SER A 23 -16.28 -0.90 4.27
CA SER A 23 -15.85 -1.19 2.90
C SER A 23 -14.35 -0.90 2.73
N ARG A 24 -13.59 -1.15 3.82
CA ARG A 24 -12.15 -0.91 3.88
C ARG A 24 -11.45 -1.67 2.80
N LEU A 25 -10.77 -0.92 1.95
CA LEU A 25 -9.92 -1.49 0.91
C LEU A 25 -8.68 -2.14 1.54
N VAL A 26 -8.45 -3.37 1.11
CA VAL A 26 -7.22 -4.12 1.39
C VAL A 26 -6.46 -4.25 0.09
N TYR A 27 -5.24 -3.79 0.09
CA TYR A 27 -4.37 -3.81 -1.08
C TYR A 27 -3.56 -5.10 -1.08
N GLN A 28 -3.82 -5.98 -2.02
CA GLN A 28 -2.96 -7.12 -2.29
C GLN A 28 -1.74 -6.63 -3.04
N TYR A 29 -0.56 -6.91 -2.53
CA TYR A 29 0.71 -6.40 -3.02
C TYR A 29 1.67 -7.56 -3.27
N ARG A 30 2.35 -7.54 -4.42
CA ARG A 30 3.40 -8.48 -4.76
C ARG A 30 4.47 -7.81 -5.59
N ILE A 31 5.74 -8.18 -5.34
CA ILE A 31 6.89 -7.74 -6.11
C ILE A 31 7.34 -8.91 -7.00
N TRP A 32 7.59 -8.61 -8.25
CA TRP A 32 8.10 -9.56 -9.24
C TRP A 32 9.46 -9.07 -9.72
N HIS A 33 10.51 -9.81 -9.42
CA HIS A 33 11.86 -9.50 -9.85
C HIS A 33 12.13 -10.18 -11.20
N PRO A 34 12.64 -9.46 -12.20
CA PRO A 34 13.07 -10.10 -13.44
C PRO A 34 14.34 -10.91 -13.22
N LYS A 35 14.53 -11.94 -14.02
CA LYS A 35 15.86 -12.54 -14.20
C LYS A 35 16.83 -11.50 -14.75
N PRO A 36 18.15 -11.64 -14.55
CA PRO A 36 19.13 -10.72 -15.10
C PRO A 36 18.90 -10.45 -16.59
N MET A 37 18.86 -9.17 -16.97
CA MET A 37 18.65 -8.67 -18.34
C MET A 37 17.29 -9.06 -18.99
N GLN A 38 16.30 -9.55 -18.23
CA GLN A 38 14.99 -9.96 -18.76
C GLN A 38 13.84 -9.05 -18.28
N GLY A 39 14.14 -7.83 -17.80
CA GLY A 39 13.12 -6.90 -17.33
C GLY A 39 12.06 -6.58 -18.37
N GLN A 40 12.49 -6.20 -19.59
CA GLN A 40 11.57 -5.85 -20.67
C GLN A 40 10.72 -7.06 -21.10
N GLN A 41 11.32 -8.26 -21.22
CA GLN A 41 10.58 -9.47 -21.59
C GLN A 41 9.53 -9.82 -20.52
N MET A 42 9.86 -9.65 -19.24
CA MET A 42 8.90 -9.86 -18.16
C MET A 42 7.74 -8.85 -18.25
N GLU A 43 8.02 -7.58 -18.47
CA GLU A 43 6.98 -6.55 -18.61
C GLU A 43 6.09 -6.82 -19.83
N ASP A 44 6.65 -7.11 -20.99
CA ASP A 44 5.90 -7.43 -22.20
C ASP A 44 4.99 -8.65 -22.01
N ALA A 45 5.49 -9.67 -21.31
CA ALA A 45 4.70 -10.86 -20.99
C ALA A 45 3.56 -10.55 -20.02
N MET A 46 3.83 -9.71 -19.01
CA MET A 46 2.82 -9.24 -18.04
C MET A 46 1.77 -8.36 -18.73
N ALA A 47 2.15 -7.47 -19.64
CA ALA A 47 1.24 -6.62 -20.41
C ALA A 47 0.29 -7.48 -21.27
N LYS A 48 0.82 -8.44 -22.01
CA LYS A 48 0.01 -9.40 -22.81
C LYS A 48 -0.98 -10.17 -21.93
N LYS A 49 -0.54 -10.62 -20.74
CA LYS A 49 -1.41 -11.30 -19.78
C LYS A 49 -2.51 -10.38 -19.27
N THR A 50 -2.16 -9.14 -18.90
CA THR A 50 -3.11 -8.15 -18.40
C THR A 50 -4.16 -7.82 -19.45
N LYS A 51 -3.75 -7.55 -20.69
CA LYS A 51 -4.66 -7.31 -21.80
C LYS A 51 -5.62 -8.48 -22.06
N LYS A 52 -5.12 -9.71 -21.94
CA LYS A 52 -5.91 -10.91 -22.24
C LYS A 52 -6.93 -11.28 -21.15
N TYR A 53 -6.58 -11.08 -19.88
CA TYR A 53 -7.34 -11.65 -18.76
C TYR A 53 -7.86 -10.63 -17.74
N ASN A 54 -7.36 -9.40 -17.76
CA ASN A 54 -7.71 -8.44 -16.72
C ASN A 54 -8.40 -7.17 -17.24
N VAL A 55 -8.14 -6.76 -18.49
CA VAL A 55 -8.83 -5.61 -19.11
C VAL A 55 -10.32 -5.90 -19.24
N GLY A 56 -11.15 -4.90 -18.92
CA GLY A 56 -12.61 -5.02 -18.92
C GLY A 56 -13.18 -5.58 -17.61
N ASN A 57 -12.35 -5.82 -16.62
CA ASN A 57 -12.80 -6.22 -15.28
C ASN A 57 -12.69 -5.03 -14.31
N GLU A 58 -13.51 -4.01 -14.51
CA GLU A 58 -13.49 -2.74 -13.74
C GLU A 58 -13.70 -2.93 -12.24
N ASN A 59 -14.37 -4.02 -11.83
CA ASN A 59 -14.58 -4.34 -10.42
C ASN A 59 -13.29 -4.80 -9.71
N TYR A 60 -12.22 -5.07 -10.46
CA TYR A 60 -10.97 -5.59 -9.91
C TYR A 60 -9.76 -4.82 -10.46
N PRO A 61 -9.67 -3.52 -10.15
CA PRO A 61 -8.56 -2.69 -10.64
C PRO A 61 -7.22 -3.26 -10.17
N MET A 62 -6.25 -3.18 -11.06
CA MET A 62 -4.88 -3.62 -10.82
C MET A 62 -3.92 -2.53 -11.26
N PHE A 63 -3.03 -2.15 -10.38
CA PHE A 63 -2.02 -1.13 -10.63
C PHE A 63 -0.63 -1.76 -10.60
N SER A 64 0.19 -1.42 -11.57
CA SER A 64 1.55 -1.94 -11.70
C SER A 64 2.55 -0.80 -11.80
N PHE A 65 3.70 -0.98 -11.15
CA PHE A 65 4.78 0.01 -11.12
C PHE A 65 6.12 -0.69 -11.32
N ARG A 66 7.02 -0.08 -12.08
CA ARG A 66 8.43 -0.47 -12.14
C ARG A 66 9.21 0.29 -11.08
N VAL A 67 10.02 -0.41 -10.32
CA VAL A 67 11.02 0.21 -9.44
C VAL A 67 12.16 0.75 -10.29
N ILE A 68 12.44 2.05 -10.20
CA ILE A 68 13.46 2.71 -11.03
C ILE A 68 14.73 3.10 -10.25
N THR A 69 14.69 3.01 -8.91
CA THR A 69 15.88 3.25 -8.08
C THR A 69 15.99 2.24 -6.94
N GLY A 70 17.23 2.00 -6.47
CA GLY A 70 17.50 1.14 -5.32
C GLY A 70 17.79 -0.31 -5.68
N LYS A 71 17.89 -1.16 -4.65
CA LYS A 71 18.34 -2.56 -4.82
C LYS A 71 17.38 -3.44 -5.60
N ASP A 72 16.10 -3.05 -5.67
CA ASP A 72 15.05 -3.79 -6.38
C ASP A 72 14.74 -3.15 -7.74
N GLN A 73 15.70 -2.39 -8.31
CA GLN A 73 15.56 -1.79 -9.63
C GLN A 73 15.09 -2.83 -10.66
N ASP A 74 14.23 -2.41 -11.59
CA ASP A 74 13.57 -3.21 -12.63
C ASP A 74 12.54 -4.23 -12.10
N ALA A 75 12.34 -4.35 -10.77
CA ALA A 75 11.24 -5.14 -10.26
C ALA A 75 9.89 -4.47 -10.56
N VAL A 76 8.89 -5.30 -10.87
CA VAL A 76 7.50 -4.85 -11.06
C VAL A 76 6.72 -5.09 -9.79
N ILE A 77 6.22 -4.02 -9.21
CA ILE A 77 5.28 -4.04 -8.10
C ILE A 77 3.87 -4.06 -8.69
N ARG A 78 3.06 -5.01 -8.26
CA ARG A 78 1.65 -5.08 -8.63
C ARG A 78 0.79 -5.07 -7.39
N PHE A 79 -0.22 -4.20 -7.36
CA PHE A 79 -1.20 -4.20 -6.28
C PHE A 79 -2.63 -4.08 -6.78
N THR A 80 -3.55 -4.68 -6.02
CA THR A 80 -4.98 -4.70 -6.33
C THR A 80 -5.75 -4.30 -5.08
N PRO A 81 -6.43 -3.13 -5.09
CA PRO A 81 -7.34 -2.75 -4.03
C PRO A 81 -8.62 -3.60 -4.12
N ARG A 82 -9.05 -4.17 -2.99
CA ARG A 82 -10.30 -4.94 -2.88
C ARG A 82 -10.82 -4.91 -1.45
N THR A 83 -12.12 -5.03 -1.27
CA THR A 83 -12.66 -5.38 0.03
C THR A 83 -12.37 -6.84 0.37
N PHE A 84 -12.51 -7.24 1.64
CA PHE A 84 -12.39 -8.66 1.99
C PHE A 84 -13.49 -9.50 1.30
N ALA A 85 -14.71 -8.98 1.21
CA ALA A 85 -15.82 -9.67 0.55
C ALA A 85 -15.57 -9.91 -0.95
N ASP A 86 -14.90 -8.97 -1.64
CA ASP A 86 -14.56 -9.12 -3.06
C ASP A 86 -13.46 -10.15 -3.31
N ARG A 87 -12.64 -10.44 -2.29
CA ARG A 87 -11.61 -11.48 -2.41
C ARG A 87 -12.20 -12.86 -2.55
N ASP A 88 -13.30 -13.13 -1.87
CA ASP A 88 -14.00 -14.43 -1.95
C ASP A 88 -14.66 -14.63 -3.32
N LYS A 89 -14.94 -13.54 -4.03
CA LYS A 89 -15.65 -13.53 -5.31
C LYS A 89 -14.75 -13.43 -6.54
N TYR A 90 -13.41 -13.32 -6.34
CA TYR A 90 -12.52 -13.12 -7.49
C TYR A 90 -12.52 -14.30 -8.45
N PRO A 91 -13.04 -14.12 -9.66
CA PRO A 91 -13.05 -15.17 -10.66
C PRO A 91 -11.68 -15.27 -11.31
N LEU A 92 -10.89 -16.27 -10.96
CA LEU A 92 -9.76 -16.67 -11.83
C LEU A 92 -10.35 -17.09 -13.17
N GLN A 93 -9.97 -16.39 -14.23
CA GLN A 93 -10.40 -16.76 -15.58
C GLN A 93 -9.76 -18.10 -16.00
N LYS A 94 -10.55 -18.93 -16.68
CA LYS A 94 -10.05 -20.23 -17.17
C LYS A 94 -8.77 -20.04 -18.01
N GLY A 95 -7.71 -20.73 -17.63
CA GLY A 95 -6.42 -20.68 -18.30
C GLY A 95 -5.51 -19.51 -17.94
N GLU A 96 -5.95 -18.57 -17.06
CA GLU A 96 -5.14 -17.43 -16.63
C GLU A 96 -3.86 -17.89 -15.89
N LEU A 97 -3.99 -18.84 -14.98
CA LEU A 97 -2.86 -19.37 -14.21
C LEU A 97 -1.86 -20.12 -15.11
N ASP A 98 -2.37 -20.90 -16.06
CA ASP A 98 -1.51 -21.65 -17.00
C ASP A 98 -0.78 -20.71 -17.94
N TYR A 99 -1.47 -19.66 -18.40
CA TYR A 99 -0.83 -18.60 -19.19
C TYR A 99 0.29 -17.90 -18.40
N TRP A 100 0.03 -17.56 -17.13
CA TRP A 100 1.02 -16.97 -16.26
C TRP A 100 2.25 -17.85 -16.10
N LYS A 101 2.05 -19.13 -15.75
CA LYS A 101 3.14 -20.10 -15.59
C LYS A 101 3.97 -20.25 -16.86
N LYS A 102 3.31 -20.32 -18.03
CA LYS A 102 3.97 -20.57 -19.31
C LYS A 102 4.67 -19.34 -19.89
N ASN A 103 4.08 -18.15 -19.73
CA ASN A 103 4.51 -16.96 -20.48
C ASN A 103 5.17 -15.87 -19.62
N VAL A 104 4.91 -15.82 -18.30
CA VAL A 104 5.47 -14.79 -17.42
C VAL A 104 6.57 -15.36 -16.52
N ILE A 105 6.30 -16.47 -15.84
CA ILE A 105 7.26 -17.10 -14.90
C ILE A 105 8.64 -17.39 -15.54
N PRO A 106 8.78 -17.73 -16.83
CA PRO A 106 10.11 -17.93 -17.42
C PRO A 106 11.06 -16.73 -17.28
N TYR A 107 10.53 -15.52 -17.18
CA TYR A 107 11.30 -14.28 -17.05
C TYR A 107 11.44 -13.79 -15.59
N VAL A 108 10.76 -14.43 -14.64
CA VAL A 108 10.76 -14.06 -13.22
C VAL A 108 11.85 -14.82 -12.47
N ASP A 109 12.58 -14.09 -11.63
CA ASP A 109 13.50 -14.68 -10.65
C ASP A 109 12.73 -15.13 -9.40
N MET A 110 12.29 -16.39 -9.43
CA MET A 110 11.52 -16.98 -8.32
C MET A 110 12.30 -17.13 -7.02
N SER A 111 13.62 -17.00 -7.04
CA SER A 111 14.44 -17.05 -5.81
C SER A 111 14.25 -15.80 -4.94
N LYS A 112 13.75 -14.72 -5.53
CA LYS A 112 13.47 -13.43 -4.86
C LYS A 112 11.97 -13.24 -4.55
N ASP A 113 11.13 -14.24 -4.80
CA ASP A 113 9.69 -14.13 -4.57
C ASP A 113 9.36 -14.21 -3.07
N GLU A 114 9.01 -13.08 -2.48
CA GLU A 114 8.55 -12.99 -1.08
C GLU A 114 7.06 -13.34 -0.90
N GLY A 115 6.38 -13.72 -1.98
CA GLY A 115 4.96 -14.03 -1.97
C GLY A 115 4.06 -12.78 -1.94
N THR A 116 2.79 -13.04 -1.66
CA THR A 116 1.75 -12.01 -1.61
C THR A 116 1.62 -11.43 -0.21
N THR A 117 1.56 -10.11 -0.12
CA THR A 117 1.32 -9.40 1.14
C THR A 117 0.02 -8.59 1.07
N LEU A 118 -0.62 -8.37 2.22
CA LEU A 118 -1.82 -7.55 2.33
C LEU A 118 -1.52 -6.28 3.10
N TRP A 119 -2.03 -5.15 2.59
CA TRP A 119 -1.82 -3.83 3.15
C TRP A 119 -3.15 -3.11 3.35
N VAL A 120 -3.21 -2.26 4.34
CA VAL A 120 -4.36 -1.37 4.58
C VAL A 120 -3.89 0.07 4.58
N GLN A 121 -4.65 0.95 3.96
CA GLN A 121 -4.37 2.38 4.00
C GLN A 121 -4.69 2.92 5.39
N MET A 122 -3.84 3.81 5.86
CA MET A 122 -3.99 4.54 7.12
C MET A 122 -4.52 5.94 6.80
N GLU A 123 -5.83 6.05 6.61
CA GLU A 123 -6.48 7.29 6.12
C GLU A 123 -6.16 8.50 7.01
N ASN A 124 -6.26 8.34 8.34
CA ASN A 124 -5.95 9.41 9.29
C ASN A 124 -4.48 9.86 9.29
N HIS A 125 -3.59 9.10 8.65
CA HIS A 125 -2.18 9.43 8.51
C HIS A 125 -1.81 9.78 7.06
N SER A 126 -2.79 9.89 6.18
CA SER A 126 -2.66 10.24 4.78
C SER A 126 -3.21 11.63 4.53
N TYR A 127 -2.66 12.35 3.55
CA TYR A 127 -3.06 13.71 3.22
C TYR A 127 -3.03 13.96 1.72
N ASN A 128 -4.06 14.61 1.19
CA ASN A 128 -4.15 15.03 -0.20
C ASN A 128 -4.60 16.50 -0.26
N GLY A 129 -3.68 17.41 -0.04
CA GLY A 129 -3.97 18.85 -0.03
C GLY A 129 -4.20 19.45 -1.42
N SER A 130 -3.72 18.80 -2.50
CA SER A 130 -3.96 19.28 -3.86
C SER A 130 -5.40 19.00 -4.33
N GLY A 131 -6.12 18.08 -3.67
CA GLY A 131 -7.42 17.60 -4.15
C GLY A 131 -7.35 16.80 -5.46
N ASN A 132 -6.21 16.81 -6.15
CA ASN A 132 -6.02 16.08 -7.40
C ASN A 132 -5.81 14.59 -7.10
N THR A 133 -6.62 13.73 -7.71
CA THR A 133 -6.50 12.28 -7.66
C THR A 133 -5.87 11.72 -8.94
N GLU A 134 -5.72 12.56 -9.96
CA GLU A 134 -5.12 12.18 -11.23
C GLU A 134 -3.59 12.22 -11.15
N SER A 135 -2.98 11.49 -12.04
CA SER A 135 -1.53 11.36 -12.24
C SER A 135 -0.78 10.69 -11.10
N LEU A 136 -0.42 9.47 -11.36
CA LEU A 136 0.48 8.65 -10.54
C LEU A 136 1.65 8.18 -11.39
N ARG A 137 2.22 9.08 -12.25
CA ARG A 137 3.30 8.65 -13.12
C ARG A 137 4.47 8.11 -12.31
N TYR A 138 4.86 8.83 -11.26
CA TYR A 138 5.94 8.43 -10.37
C TYR A 138 5.49 8.46 -8.91
N SER A 139 6.19 7.73 -8.06
CA SER A 139 6.05 7.85 -6.62
C SER A 139 7.39 7.62 -5.92
N VAL A 140 7.71 8.47 -4.95
CA VAL A 140 8.68 8.11 -3.92
C VAL A 140 7.99 7.20 -2.93
N VAL A 141 8.59 6.07 -2.65
CA VAL A 141 8.13 5.14 -1.61
C VAL A 141 9.18 5.07 -0.52
N MET A 142 8.76 5.33 0.70
CA MET A 142 9.59 5.18 1.90
C MET A 142 9.04 4.02 2.72
N GLU A 143 9.87 3.03 2.96
CA GLU A 143 9.57 1.92 3.85
C GLU A 143 10.14 2.21 5.23
N TYR A 144 9.33 2.04 6.26
CA TYR A 144 9.70 2.21 7.65
C TYR A 144 9.39 0.93 8.42
N LEU A 145 10.40 0.25 8.91
CA LEU A 145 10.21 -0.82 9.87
C LEU A 145 10.26 -0.21 11.27
N VAL A 146 9.10 -0.07 11.88
CA VAL A 146 8.93 0.55 13.19
C VAL A 146 9.04 -0.51 14.28
N HIS A 147 9.79 -0.25 15.34
CA HIS A 147 9.83 -1.18 16.47
C HIS A 147 8.40 -1.43 17.02
N PRO A 148 7.96 -2.69 17.20
CA PRO A 148 6.55 -3.01 17.54
C PRO A 148 6.02 -2.26 18.77
N ALA A 149 6.83 -2.16 19.83
CA ALA A 149 6.47 -1.45 21.07
C ALA A 149 6.35 0.08 20.88
N LYS A 150 6.80 0.63 19.76
CA LYS A 150 6.85 2.08 19.47
C LYS A 150 5.85 2.52 18.39
N LEU A 151 4.98 1.64 17.93
CA LEU A 151 3.94 1.97 16.93
C LEU A 151 3.00 3.10 17.40
N GLY A 152 2.79 3.27 18.72
CA GLY A 152 2.02 4.38 19.28
C GLY A 152 2.67 5.73 19.00
N VAL A 153 3.97 5.84 19.27
CA VAL A 153 4.77 7.06 19.02
C VAL A 153 4.80 7.39 17.52
N TRP A 154 4.97 6.37 16.66
CA TRP A 154 4.91 6.55 15.22
C TRP A 154 3.56 7.12 14.76
N ARG A 155 2.44 6.57 15.25
CA ARG A 155 1.10 7.04 14.91
C ARG A 155 0.85 8.47 15.35
N GLU A 156 1.24 8.82 16.56
CA GLU A 156 1.13 10.18 17.09
C GLU A 156 1.85 11.20 16.19
N PHE A 157 3.11 10.92 15.84
CA PHE A 157 3.87 11.78 14.94
C PHE A 157 3.18 11.96 13.58
N ARG A 158 2.62 10.88 13.00
CA ARG A 158 1.93 10.96 11.71
C ARG A 158 0.62 11.73 11.80
N THR A 159 -0.10 11.62 12.90
CA THR A 159 -1.29 12.45 13.14
C THR A 159 -0.91 13.92 13.16
N GLN A 160 0.10 14.30 13.92
CA GLN A 160 0.58 15.70 13.99
C GLN A 160 1.09 16.19 12.63
N LEU A 161 1.76 15.34 11.85
CA LEU A 161 2.20 15.68 10.50
C LEU A 161 1.02 16.04 9.60
N VAL A 162 -0.04 15.23 9.60
CA VAL A 162 -1.26 15.51 8.84
C VAL A 162 -1.95 16.78 9.31
N GLU A 163 -2.04 17.02 10.61
CA GLU A 163 -2.61 18.24 11.20
C GLU A 163 -1.83 19.49 10.78
N ALA A 164 -0.50 19.42 10.77
CA ALA A 164 0.36 20.52 10.32
C ALA A 164 0.08 20.89 8.87
N HIS A 165 0.03 19.90 7.98
CA HIS A 165 -0.29 20.12 6.56
C HIS A 165 -1.71 20.68 6.36
N LYS A 166 -2.70 20.19 7.13
CA LYS A 166 -4.08 20.70 7.10
C LYS A 166 -4.14 22.18 7.54
N LYS A 167 -3.49 22.53 8.65
CA LYS A 167 -3.45 23.92 9.15
C LYS A 167 -2.76 24.87 8.15
N ALA A 168 -1.70 24.40 7.50
CA ALA A 168 -0.98 25.18 6.50
C ALA A 168 -1.70 25.27 5.15
N GLY A 169 -2.78 24.53 4.92
CA GLY A 169 -3.42 24.43 3.60
C GLY A 169 -2.45 23.96 2.50
N SER A 170 -1.48 23.12 2.85
CA SER A 170 -0.41 22.74 1.95
C SER A 170 -0.93 21.89 0.79
N LYS A 171 -0.25 21.94 -0.36
CA LYS A 171 -0.55 21.10 -1.54
C LYS A 171 0.13 19.73 -1.51
N ALA A 172 0.74 19.35 -0.38
CA ALA A 172 1.39 18.06 -0.23
C ALA A 172 0.41 16.90 -0.46
N ARG A 173 0.92 15.81 -1.01
CA ARG A 173 0.19 14.56 -1.19
C ARG A 173 1.04 13.42 -0.64
N PHE A 174 0.50 12.66 0.30
CA PHE A 174 1.14 11.43 0.78
C PHE A 174 0.11 10.46 1.34
N ALA A 175 0.35 9.18 1.15
CA ALA A 175 -0.48 8.12 1.69
C ALA A 175 0.37 7.14 2.50
N HIS A 176 -0.15 6.72 3.65
CA HIS A 176 0.48 5.70 4.48
C HIS A 176 -0.29 4.39 4.37
N TYR A 177 0.47 3.30 4.25
CA TYR A 177 -0.04 1.94 4.24
C TYR A 177 0.68 1.12 5.30
N ARG A 178 -0.06 0.29 6.02
CA ARG A 178 0.50 -0.66 6.98
C ARG A 178 0.33 -2.07 6.46
N ARG A 179 1.37 -2.89 6.58
CA ARG A 179 1.26 -4.31 6.27
C ARG A 179 0.27 -4.97 7.24
N PHE A 180 -0.74 -5.62 6.68
CA PHE A 180 -1.78 -6.31 7.44
C PHE A 180 -1.45 -7.79 7.60
N SER A 181 -0.91 -8.43 6.55
CA SER A 181 -0.56 -9.85 6.53
C SER A 181 0.59 -10.11 5.53
N GLY A 182 1.22 -11.27 5.64
CA GLY A 182 2.31 -11.70 4.75
C GLY A 182 3.68 -11.17 5.19
N GLY A 183 3.95 -11.07 6.50
CA GLY A 183 5.24 -10.66 7.05
C GLY A 183 5.13 -9.72 8.24
N LYS A 184 6.14 -8.89 8.47
CA LYS A 184 6.21 -7.97 9.62
C LYS A 184 5.07 -6.92 9.54
N THR A 185 4.08 -7.00 10.43
CA THR A 185 2.89 -6.11 10.44
C THR A 185 3.18 -4.69 10.92
N HIS A 186 4.38 -4.45 11.43
CA HIS A 186 4.90 -3.14 11.80
C HIS A 186 5.75 -2.47 10.70
N LEU A 187 5.71 -3.03 9.48
CA LEU A 187 6.23 -2.37 8.28
C LEU A 187 5.17 -1.40 7.73
N ILE A 188 5.60 -0.17 7.50
CA ILE A 188 4.76 0.92 7.02
C ILE A 188 5.39 1.47 5.73
N LEU A 189 4.55 1.74 4.74
CA LEU A 189 4.94 2.47 3.55
C LEU A 189 4.37 3.88 3.64
N MET A 190 5.17 4.87 3.24
CA MET A 190 4.69 6.19 2.84
C MET A 190 4.92 6.36 1.35
N VAL A 191 3.88 6.71 0.63
CA VAL A 191 3.89 6.91 -0.83
C VAL A 191 3.63 8.37 -1.12
N VAL A 192 4.54 9.02 -1.84
CA VAL A 192 4.47 10.42 -2.26
C VAL A 192 4.43 10.47 -3.79
N PRO A 193 3.27 10.75 -4.41
CA PRO A 193 3.16 10.81 -5.86
C PRO A 193 3.75 12.11 -6.43
N PHE A 194 4.26 12.04 -7.65
CA PHE A 194 4.70 13.18 -8.45
C PHE A 194 4.60 12.87 -9.95
N ASP A 195 4.52 13.90 -10.79
CA ASP A 195 4.16 13.75 -12.19
C ASP A 195 5.36 13.80 -13.14
N SER A 196 6.39 14.54 -12.77
CA SER A 196 7.62 14.67 -13.55
C SER A 196 8.84 14.81 -12.65
N TRP A 197 10.03 14.59 -13.22
CA TRP A 197 11.28 14.83 -12.49
C TRP A 197 11.47 16.31 -12.12
N ALA A 198 10.91 17.23 -12.88
CA ALA A 198 10.89 18.63 -12.53
C ALA A 198 10.02 18.91 -11.30
N ASP A 199 8.88 18.20 -11.18
CA ASP A 199 8.02 18.29 -10.00
C ASP A 199 8.68 17.68 -8.77
N TYR A 200 9.55 16.68 -8.96
CA TYR A 200 10.29 16.07 -7.86
C TYR A 200 11.16 17.08 -7.11
N GLU A 201 11.81 18.02 -7.83
CA GLU A 201 12.59 19.10 -7.21
C GLU A 201 11.71 20.06 -6.40
N ASN A 202 10.45 20.21 -6.81
CA ASN A 202 9.47 21.13 -6.22
C ASN A 202 8.48 20.43 -5.29
N LEU A 203 8.69 19.13 -4.97
CA LEU A 203 7.84 18.45 -4.02
C LEU A 203 7.79 19.22 -2.70
N VAL A 204 6.59 19.58 -2.26
CA VAL A 204 6.41 20.18 -0.94
C VAL A 204 7.05 19.26 0.09
N PRO A 205 8.03 19.74 0.86
CA PRO A 205 8.70 18.90 1.84
C PRO A 205 7.71 18.35 2.85
N ILE A 206 7.45 17.05 2.79
CA ILE A 206 6.50 16.40 3.71
C ILE A 206 6.90 16.61 5.16
N PHE A 207 8.21 16.67 5.43
CA PHE A 207 8.76 16.92 6.76
C PHE A 207 9.28 18.35 6.89
N SER A 208 8.56 19.33 6.30
CA SER A 208 8.92 20.74 6.41
C SER A 208 8.91 21.18 7.87
N ARG A 209 10.06 21.71 8.31
CA ARG A 209 10.19 22.30 9.65
C ARG A 209 9.20 23.44 9.82
N GLU A 210 9.13 24.35 8.87
CA GLU A 210 8.25 25.51 8.90
C GLU A 210 6.78 25.11 9.06
N ILE A 211 6.30 24.19 8.21
CA ILE A 211 4.90 23.71 8.26
C ILE A 211 4.61 23.07 9.62
N PHE A 212 5.53 22.25 10.13
CA PHE A 212 5.32 21.53 11.37
C PHE A 212 5.37 22.46 12.60
N GLU A 213 6.38 23.32 12.69
CA GLU A 213 6.56 24.22 13.84
C GLU A 213 5.52 25.34 13.87
N ASN A 214 5.03 25.82 12.73
CA ASN A 214 3.89 26.76 12.70
C ASN A 214 2.61 26.14 13.26
N ALA A 215 2.47 24.83 13.20
CA ALA A 215 1.29 24.13 13.72
C ALA A 215 1.41 23.72 15.19
N HIS A 216 2.62 23.38 15.66
CA HIS A 216 2.84 22.71 16.94
C HIS A 216 3.82 23.45 17.88
N GLY A 217 4.48 24.51 17.41
CA GLY A 217 5.44 25.30 18.17
C GLY A 217 6.90 25.08 17.76
N GLU A 218 7.74 26.07 18.04
CA GLU A 218 9.17 26.05 17.73
C GLU A 218 9.90 24.88 18.40
N GLY A 219 10.81 24.24 17.66
CA GLY A 219 11.63 23.11 18.13
C GLY A 219 10.94 21.74 18.08
N THR A 220 9.61 21.71 17.93
CA THR A 220 8.85 20.45 17.98
C THR A 220 9.18 19.49 16.83
N GLN A 221 9.49 20.00 15.64
CA GLN A 221 9.87 19.15 14.50
C GLN A 221 11.19 18.40 14.80
N LYS A 222 12.19 19.09 15.34
CA LYS A 222 13.46 18.46 15.70
C LYS A 222 13.27 17.39 16.78
N GLU A 223 12.50 17.70 17.84
CA GLU A 223 12.18 16.75 18.90
C GLU A 223 11.55 15.47 18.34
N TRP A 224 10.58 15.61 17.43
CA TRP A 224 9.94 14.46 16.80
C TRP A 224 10.89 13.69 15.88
N MET A 225 11.74 14.36 15.12
CA MET A 225 12.70 13.68 14.25
C MET A 225 13.72 12.86 15.03
N ASP A 226 14.19 13.39 16.18
CA ASP A 226 15.07 12.66 17.09
C ASP A 226 14.35 11.40 17.63
N ARG A 227 13.12 11.56 18.14
CA ARG A 227 12.30 10.43 18.64
C ARG A 227 11.99 9.39 17.57
N VAL A 228 11.73 9.82 16.34
CA VAL A 228 11.45 8.90 15.19
C VAL A 228 12.71 8.13 14.81
N GLY A 229 13.90 8.75 14.87
CA GLY A 229 15.15 8.06 14.65
C GLY A 229 15.32 6.83 15.55
N ASP A 230 14.95 6.97 16.82
CA ASP A 230 15.11 5.91 17.85
C ASP A 230 14.08 4.76 17.74
N ILE A 231 13.02 4.94 16.97
CA ILE A 231 11.94 3.95 16.86
C ILE A 231 11.98 3.13 15.57
N LEU A 232 12.89 3.45 14.66
CA LEU A 232 13.02 2.76 13.38
C LEU A 232 14.09 1.66 13.45
N GLU A 233 13.73 0.42 13.12
CA GLU A 233 14.69 -0.66 12.89
C GLU A 233 15.46 -0.44 11.57
N TYR A 234 14.75 0.03 10.53
CA TYR A 234 15.36 0.50 9.29
C TYR A 234 14.44 1.44 8.51
N ARG A 235 15.06 2.17 7.58
CA ARG A 235 14.40 2.97 6.55
C ARG A 235 14.97 2.65 5.18
N LYS A 236 14.10 2.50 4.18
CA LYS A 236 14.45 2.32 2.78
C LYS A 236 13.66 3.30 1.94
N THR A 237 14.26 3.84 0.90
CA THR A 237 13.58 4.74 -0.05
C THR A 237 13.88 4.29 -1.46
N TYR A 238 12.87 4.32 -2.32
CA TYR A 238 13.00 4.07 -3.75
C TYR A 238 11.95 4.87 -4.53
N ILE A 239 12.18 5.02 -5.83
CA ILE A 239 11.23 5.63 -6.76
C ILE A 239 10.69 4.54 -7.65
N ARG A 240 9.40 4.63 -7.97
CA ARG A 240 8.72 3.76 -8.92
C ARG A 240 7.95 4.56 -9.96
N GLU A 241 7.83 4.00 -11.16
CA GLU A 241 7.09 4.52 -12.29
C GLU A 241 5.85 3.68 -12.56
N TYR A 242 4.72 4.33 -12.82
CA TYR A 242 3.47 3.67 -13.19
C TYR A 242 3.57 3.05 -14.59
N LEU A 243 3.06 1.83 -14.73
CA LEU A 243 3.05 1.07 -15.98
C LEU A 243 1.60 0.89 -16.47
N PRO A 244 1.08 1.79 -17.32
CA PRO A 244 -0.30 1.74 -17.77
C PRO A 244 -0.64 0.43 -18.49
N ASP A 245 0.25 -0.08 -19.32
CA ASP A 245 0.04 -1.33 -20.09
C ASP A 245 -0.08 -2.59 -19.22
N LEU A 246 0.40 -2.51 -17.98
CA LEU A 246 0.31 -3.58 -16.99
C LEU A 246 -0.83 -3.37 -15.99
N SER A 247 -1.60 -2.32 -16.14
CA SER A 247 -2.64 -1.88 -15.21
C SER A 247 -4.02 -1.94 -15.84
N THR A 248 -5.08 -1.89 -15.02
CA THR A 248 -6.49 -1.95 -15.47
C THR A 248 -7.36 -0.86 -14.82
N GLY A 249 -6.76 0.07 -14.11
CA GLY A 249 -7.44 1.19 -13.45
C GLY A 249 -6.83 2.52 -13.81
#